data_c2ae56839c43fe181dffb590b0a69a0a
#
_entry.id   c2ae56839c43fe181dffb590b0a69a0a
#
_cell.length_a   1.000
_cell.length_b   1.000
_cell.length_c   1.000
_cell.angle_alpha   90.00
_cell.angle_beta   90.00
_cell.angle_gamma   90.00
#
_symmetry.space_group_name_H-M   'P 1'
#
loop_
_entity.id
_entity.type
_entity.pdbx_description
1 polymer ?
#
loop_
_entity_poly.entity_id
_entity_poly.type
_entity_poly.pdbx_seq_one_letter_code
_entity_poly.pdbx_strand_id
1 'polypeptide(L)'
;VLEAARERVAYVFDSFPKVYVSFSGGKDSTCMLHLVMHEAIRRKRKVGILFIDLEGQYKLTIDHINECCKLYAAHIELFWICLPLHLRNAVSQFEPHWICWDKDRKNDWIRPLPEPAISDENFFPFFHKGMEFEEFVPLFGKWYGGDSLTACFVGIRTAESLSRFCAITMRRNSYFQDKKWTTWCGGNLYNIYPIYDWRTEDDWTYLGKYKLPYNRLYDRMYQAGLSIHQMRICQPYGDDQKKGLWLFHLIEPETWSRVVARVNGANQGALYCKEHGNITGNLKISKPEGHTWESFSKLLLASMPPRTREHYENKISVFLKWYSTRGYPDGIPDEGSITDKKTPSWTRIAKALLRNDYWCKGLSFSQTKSGSYEKYKKLMAKRRELWKEIWAGLHNTRCLM
;
A
#
# COMPACT_ATOMS: atom_id res chain seq x y z
N VAL A 1 15.46 2.16 -17.40
CA VAL A 1 14.29 1.58 -16.69
C VAL A 1 13.03 1.66 -17.54
N LEU A 2 12.75 2.78 -18.26
CA LEU A 2 11.54 2.95 -19.07
C LEU A 2 11.40 1.87 -20.17
N GLU A 3 12.43 1.64 -20.96
CA GLU A 3 12.38 0.62 -22.03
C GLU A 3 12.14 -0.78 -21.46
N ALA A 4 12.79 -1.13 -20.35
CA ALA A 4 12.54 -2.40 -19.67
C ALA A 4 11.08 -2.53 -19.15
N ALA A 5 10.47 -1.42 -18.71
CA ALA A 5 9.06 -1.43 -18.33
C ALA A 5 8.13 -1.63 -19.55
N ARG A 6 8.44 -0.99 -20.69
CA ARG A 6 7.71 -1.18 -21.95
C ARG A 6 7.83 -2.60 -22.47
N GLU A 7 9.02 -3.20 -22.44
CA GLU A 7 9.25 -4.59 -22.82
C GLU A 7 8.44 -5.55 -21.96
N ARG A 8 8.37 -5.32 -20.63
CA ARG A 8 7.56 -6.12 -19.71
C ARG A 8 6.07 -6.00 -20.05
N VAL A 9 5.58 -4.80 -20.31
CA VAL A 9 4.18 -4.58 -20.71
C VAL A 9 3.89 -5.28 -22.03
N ALA A 10 4.73 -5.12 -23.05
CA ALA A 10 4.56 -5.78 -24.35
C ALA A 10 4.52 -7.31 -24.20
N TYR A 11 5.47 -7.88 -23.44
CA TYR A 11 5.51 -9.31 -23.14
C TYR A 11 4.20 -9.82 -22.51
N VAL A 12 3.61 -9.06 -21.58
CA VAL A 12 2.33 -9.45 -20.95
C VAL A 12 1.21 -9.46 -21.97
N PHE A 13 1.14 -8.48 -22.87
CA PHE A 13 0.13 -8.47 -23.93
C PHE A 13 0.29 -9.62 -24.93
N ASP A 14 1.52 -10.13 -25.12
CA ASP A 14 1.77 -11.32 -25.96
C ASP A 14 1.38 -12.63 -25.26
N SER A 15 1.52 -12.68 -23.92
CA SER A 15 1.39 -13.91 -23.15
C SER A 15 0.01 -14.09 -22.50
N PHE A 16 -0.72 -12.99 -22.26
CA PHE A 16 -1.98 -13.02 -21.49
C PHE A 16 -3.17 -12.55 -22.35
N PRO A 17 -4.15 -13.43 -22.58
CA PRO A 17 -5.36 -13.05 -23.30
C PRO A 17 -6.24 -12.06 -22.52
N LYS A 18 -6.26 -12.11 -21.19
CA LYS A 18 -6.99 -11.18 -20.32
C LYS A 18 -6.02 -10.33 -19.53
N VAL A 19 -6.22 -9.01 -19.55
CA VAL A 19 -5.40 -8.05 -18.80
C VAL A 19 -6.26 -6.99 -18.14
N TYR A 20 -5.92 -6.62 -16.91
CA TYR A 20 -6.53 -5.46 -16.23
C TYR A 20 -5.50 -4.71 -15.39
N VAL A 21 -5.81 -3.47 -15.07
CA VAL A 21 -4.98 -2.57 -14.26
C VAL A 21 -5.66 -2.33 -12.92
N SER A 22 -4.97 -2.60 -11.81
CA SER A 22 -5.37 -2.13 -10.48
C SER A 22 -4.96 -0.66 -10.34
N PHE A 23 -5.91 0.25 -10.51
CA PHE A 23 -5.67 1.69 -10.58
C PHE A 23 -6.13 2.38 -9.30
N SER A 24 -5.23 3.03 -8.58
CA SER A 24 -5.52 3.72 -7.32
C SER A 24 -5.51 5.25 -7.42
N GLY A 25 -5.19 5.81 -8.60
CA GLY A 25 -5.01 7.25 -8.78
C GLY A 25 -3.72 7.82 -8.17
N GLY A 26 -2.86 6.98 -7.58
CA GLY A 26 -1.54 7.36 -7.11
C GLY A 26 -0.52 7.45 -8.26
N LYS A 27 0.60 8.18 -8.08
CA LYS A 27 1.62 8.41 -9.12
C LYS A 27 2.12 7.13 -9.79
N ASP A 28 2.41 6.10 -8.98
CA ASP A 28 2.97 4.83 -9.48
C ASP A 28 1.94 4.09 -10.35
N SER A 29 0.68 3.99 -9.88
CA SER A 29 -0.39 3.36 -10.66
C SER A 29 -0.78 4.19 -11.89
N THR A 30 -0.60 5.52 -11.85
CA THR A 30 -0.81 6.40 -13.00
C THR A 30 0.27 6.18 -14.06
N CYS A 31 1.55 6.14 -13.68
CA CYS A 31 2.64 5.81 -14.63
C CYS A 31 2.40 4.45 -15.29
N MET A 32 2.05 3.45 -14.49
CA MET A 32 1.75 2.11 -14.99
C MET A 32 0.54 2.11 -15.92
N LEU A 33 -0.55 2.82 -15.57
CA LEU A 33 -1.72 2.95 -16.43
C LEU A 33 -1.33 3.51 -17.80
N HIS A 34 -0.60 4.62 -17.86
CA HIS A 34 -0.17 5.20 -19.12
C HIS A 34 0.71 4.27 -19.97
N LEU A 35 1.62 3.51 -19.34
CA LEU A 35 2.44 2.50 -20.03
C LEU A 35 1.57 1.39 -20.63
N VAL A 36 0.62 0.86 -19.85
CA VAL A 36 -0.29 -0.20 -20.28
C VAL A 36 -1.22 0.29 -21.39
N MET A 37 -1.78 1.51 -21.25
CA MET A 37 -2.69 2.07 -22.23
C MET A 37 -2.00 2.41 -23.56
N HIS A 38 -0.74 2.87 -23.53
CA HIS A 38 0.06 3.05 -24.74
C HIS A 38 0.16 1.74 -25.55
N GLU A 39 0.41 0.62 -24.87
CA GLU A 39 0.50 -0.69 -25.54
C GLU A 39 -0.87 -1.23 -25.97
N ALA A 40 -1.92 -1.02 -25.14
CA ALA A 40 -3.29 -1.42 -25.45
C ALA A 40 -3.81 -0.72 -26.72
N ILE A 41 -3.57 0.59 -26.84
CA ILE A 41 -3.95 1.39 -28.02
C ILE A 41 -3.21 0.90 -29.26
N ARG A 42 -1.89 0.70 -29.16
CA ARG A 42 -1.06 0.19 -30.25
C ARG A 42 -1.58 -1.16 -30.78
N ARG A 43 -2.07 -2.02 -29.88
CA ARG A 43 -2.61 -3.35 -30.22
C ARG A 43 -4.12 -3.36 -30.47
N LYS A 44 -4.80 -2.24 -30.35
CA LYS A 44 -6.27 -2.13 -30.45
C LYS A 44 -7.00 -3.09 -29.51
N ARG A 45 -6.47 -3.29 -28.30
CA ARG A 45 -7.06 -4.15 -27.26
C ARG A 45 -7.74 -3.30 -26.20
N LYS A 46 -8.84 -3.81 -25.65
CA LYS A 46 -9.45 -3.27 -24.43
C LYS A 46 -8.78 -3.87 -23.18
N VAL A 47 -8.70 -3.07 -22.12
CA VAL A 47 -8.10 -3.43 -20.83
C VAL A 47 -9.09 -3.13 -19.71
N GLY A 48 -9.26 -4.05 -18.77
CA GLY A 48 -10.04 -3.80 -17.57
C GLY A 48 -9.34 -2.78 -16.67
N ILE A 49 -10.07 -1.82 -16.11
CA ILE A 49 -9.60 -0.90 -15.08
C ILE A 49 -10.36 -1.18 -13.81
N LEU A 50 -9.67 -1.70 -12.80
CA LEU A 50 -10.23 -1.89 -11.46
C LEU A 50 -9.84 -0.70 -10.58
N PHE A 51 -10.81 0.10 -10.20
CA PHE A 51 -10.67 1.09 -9.14
C PHE A 51 -11.59 0.73 -7.97
N ILE A 52 -11.01 0.41 -6.83
CA ILE A 52 -11.76 0.16 -5.60
C ILE A 52 -11.80 1.46 -4.80
N ASP A 53 -12.97 2.03 -4.78
CA ASP A 53 -13.26 3.29 -4.16
C ASP A 53 -13.65 3.06 -2.70
N LEU A 54 -12.77 3.45 -1.79
CA LEU A 54 -12.93 3.24 -0.36
C LEU A 54 -13.61 4.43 0.34
N GLU A 55 -14.50 5.17 -0.35
CA GLU A 55 -15.26 6.30 0.17
C GLU A 55 -14.39 7.51 0.56
N GLY A 56 -13.40 7.32 1.43
CA GLY A 56 -12.56 8.35 2.00
C GLY A 56 -11.40 8.80 1.11
N GLN A 57 -11.68 9.22 -0.12
CA GLN A 57 -10.68 9.72 -1.06
C GLN A 57 -10.72 11.26 -1.16
N TYR A 58 -9.57 11.88 -1.47
CA TYR A 58 -9.51 13.28 -1.86
C TYR A 58 -10.31 13.52 -3.14
N LYS A 59 -11.02 14.63 -3.23
CA LYS A 59 -11.74 15.04 -4.44
C LYS A 59 -10.80 15.09 -5.66
N LEU A 60 -9.59 15.67 -5.49
CA LEU A 60 -8.58 15.72 -6.54
C LEU A 60 -8.18 14.33 -7.05
N THR A 61 -8.19 13.30 -6.19
CA THR A 61 -7.92 11.93 -6.62
C THR A 61 -9.06 11.38 -7.48
N ILE A 62 -10.30 11.63 -7.09
CA ILE A 62 -11.48 11.22 -7.87
C ILE A 62 -11.52 11.94 -9.23
N ASP A 63 -11.23 13.24 -9.24
CA ASP A 63 -11.14 14.03 -10.47
C ASP A 63 -10.10 13.47 -11.43
N HIS A 64 -8.90 13.11 -10.91
CA HIS A 64 -7.84 12.48 -11.71
C HIS A 64 -8.25 11.11 -12.27
N ILE A 65 -8.92 10.28 -11.48
CA ILE A 65 -9.40 8.97 -11.96
C ILE A 65 -10.41 9.17 -13.09
N ASN A 66 -11.36 10.10 -12.94
CA ASN A 66 -12.31 10.47 -13.99
C ASN A 66 -11.60 10.97 -15.26
N GLU A 67 -10.58 11.81 -15.11
CA GLU A 67 -9.75 12.31 -16.22
C GLU A 67 -9.11 11.15 -16.99
N CYS A 68 -8.45 10.23 -16.28
CA CYS A 68 -7.82 9.06 -16.89
C CYS A 68 -8.84 8.14 -17.58
N CYS A 69 -9.98 7.87 -16.95
CA CYS A 69 -11.04 7.04 -17.52
C CYS A 69 -11.63 7.67 -18.78
N LYS A 70 -11.83 8.98 -18.80
CA LYS A 70 -12.30 9.71 -20.00
C LYS A 70 -11.25 9.68 -21.13
N LEU A 71 -9.97 9.90 -20.78
CA LEU A 71 -8.86 9.88 -21.75
C LEU A 71 -8.78 8.56 -22.50
N TYR A 72 -9.03 7.45 -21.81
CA TYR A 72 -8.90 6.11 -22.37
C TYR A 72 -10.22 5.38 -22.64
N ALA A 73 -11.36 6.07 -22.60
CA ALA A 73 -12.70 5.50 -22.66
C ALA A 73 -12.91 4.46 -23.78
N ALA A 74 -12.34 4.69 -24.97
CA ALA A 74 -12.48 3.78 -26.13
C ALA A 74 -11.75 2.43 -25.94
N HIS A 75 -10.77 2.37 -25.03
CA HIS A 75 -9.87 1.22 -24.85
C HIS A 75 -9.93 0.58 -23.45
N ILE A 76 -10.89 0.99 -22.62
CA ILE A 76 -11.04 0.44 -21.27
C ILE A 76 -12.40 -0.19 -21.05
N GLU A 77 -12.44 -1.10 -20.07
CA GLU A 77 -13.64 -1.59 -19.41
C GLU A 77 -13.51 -1.21 -17.93
N LEU A 78 -14.35 -0.27 -17.48
CA LEU A 78 -14.23 0.32 -16.16
C LEU A 78 -15.02 -0.45 -15.11
N PHE A 79 -14.35 -0.84 -14.03
CA PHE A 79 -14.92 -1.40 -12.80
C PHE A 79 -14.64 -0.43 -11.65
N TRP A 80 -15.56 0.52 -11.44
CA TRP A 80 -15.48 1.48 -10.32
C TRP A 80 -16.30 0.92 -9.15
N ILE A 81 -15.61 0.35 -8.17
CA ILE A 81 -16.24 -0.43 -7.11
C ILE A 81 -16.53 0.46 -5.90
N CYS A 82 -17.80 0.59 -5.53
CA CYS A 82 -18.29 1.27 -4.33
C CYS A 82 -19.15 0.30 -3.50
N LEU A 83 -18.56 -0.82 -3.08
CA LEU A 83 -19.21 -1.84 -2.26
C LEU A 83 -18.89 -1.66 -0.76
N PRO A 84 -19.75 -2.16 0.15
CA PRO A 84 -19.54 -2.08 1.59
C PRO A 84 -18.44 -3.06 2.05
N LEU A 85 -17.18 -2.69 1.80
CA LEU A 85 -16.01 -3.47 2.20
C LEU A 85 -15.64 -3.16 3.65
N HIS A 86 -15.20 -4.19 4.36
CA HIS A 86 -14.68 -4.11 5.72
C HIS A 86 -13.21 -3.68 5.70
N LEU A 87 -12.91 -2.53 6.28
CA LEU A 87 -11.61 -1.89 6.20
C LEU A 87 -11.00 -1.70 7.58
N ARG A 88 -9.66 -1.70 7.62
CA ARG A 88 -8.90 -1.44 8.84
C ARG A 88 -8.94 0.04 9.21
N ASN A 89 -9.17 0.29 10.51
CA ASN A 89 -9.07 1.61 11.11
C ASN A 89 -7.82 1.69 12.00
N ALA A 90 -6.79 2.41 11.54
CA ALA A 90 -5.53 2.55 12.26
C ALA A 90 -5.50 3.75 13.21
N VAL A 91 -6.58 4.55 13.26
CA VAL A 91 -6.68 5.74 14.11
C VAL A 91 -7.47 5.49 15.39
N SER A 92 -8.10 4.32 15.53
CA SER A 92 -8.76 3.90 16.76
C SER A 92 -8.41 2.46 17.12
N GLN A 93 -8.15 2.22 18.40
CA GLN A 93 -8.00 0.85 18.93
C GLN A 93 -9.35 0.27 19.41
N PHE A 94 -10.34 1.12 19.65
CA PHE A 94 -11.68 0.72 20.13
C PHE A 94 -12.57 0.29 18.95
N GLU A 95 -12.40 0.93 17.80
CA GLU A 95 -13.05 0.58 16.54
C GLU A 95 -11.97 0.29 15.49
N PRO A 96 -11.34 -0.89 15.52
CA PRO A 96 -10.21 -1.22 14.64
C PRO A 96 -10.61 -1.44 13.18
N HIS A 97 -11.91 -1.43 12.89
CA HIS A 97 -12.48 -1.59 11.55
C HIS A 97 -13.60 -0.60 11.31
N TRP A 98 -13.86 -0.32 10.05
CA TRP A 98 -15.02 0.45 9.57
C TRP A 98 -15.47 -0.10 8.21
N ILE A 99 -16.70 0.20 7.79
CA ILE A 99 -17.26 -0.23 6.52
C ILE A 99 -17.40 0.99 5.63
N CYS A 100 -16.71 1.00 4.47
CA CYS A 100 -16.94 2.02 3.46
C CYS A 100 -18.26 1.77 2.73
N TRP A 101 -18.88 2.82 2.22
CA TRP A 101 -20.13 2.76 1.46
C TRP A 101 -21.26 1.98 2.16
N ASP A 102 -21.23 1.97 3.50
CA ASP A 102 -22.26 1.35 4.33
C ASP A 102 -23.61 2.02 4.09
N LYS A 103 -24.56 1.27 3.55
CA LYS A 103 -25.91 1.78 3.22
C LYS A 103 -26.70 2.22 4.42
N ASP A 104 -26.46 1.58 5.59
CA ASP A 104 -27.12 1.93 6.85
C ASP A 104 -26.61 3.30 7.37
N ARG A 105 -25.47 3.77 6.87
CA ARG A 105 -24.86 5.06 7.21
C ARG A 105 -24.75 6.01 6.03
N LYS A 106 -25.66 5.93 5.07
CA LYS A 106 -25.63 6.72 3.82
C LYS A 106 -25.55 8.23 4.07
N ASN A 107 -26.19 8.74 5.09
CA ASN A 107 -26.17 10.17 5.44
C ASN A 107 -24.78 10.66 5.93
N ASP A 108 -23.96 9.74 6.41
CA ASP A 108 -22.62 10.00 6.94
C ASP A 108 -21.54 9.84 5.88
N TRP A 109 -21.88 9.42 4.66
CA TRP A 109 -20.88 9.22 3.60
C TRP A 109 -20.06 10.48 3.36
N ILE A 110 -18.77 10.30 3.18
CA ILE A 110 -17.82 11.39 2.98
C ILE A 110 -18.14 12.15 1.69
N ARG A 111 -18.63 11.45 0.68
CA ARG A 111 -19.05 12.03 -0.61
C ARG A 111 -20.18 11.20 -1.24
N PRO A 112 -20.91 11.76 -2.22
CA PRO A 112 -21.91 11.02 -2.95
C PRO A 112 -21.28 9.90 -3.80
N LEU A 113 -22.09 8.88 -4.13
CA LEU A 113 -21.70 7.85 -5.11
C LEU A 113 -21.43 8.50 -6.48
N PRO A 114 -20.32 8.14 -7.15
CA PRO A 114 -20.10 8.55 -8.54
C PRO A 114 -21.04 7.82 -9.50
N GLU A 115 -21.41 8.43 -10.64
CA GLU A 115 -22.32 7.83 -11.61
C GLU A 115 -21.89 6.44 -12.13
N PRO A 116 -20.59 6.19 -12.44
CA PRO A 116 -20.18 4.88 -12.96
C PRO A 116 -19.99 3.82 -11.86
N ALA A 117 -20.44 4.08 -10.63
CA ALA A 117 -20.17 3.19 -9.50
C ALA A 117 -20.95 1.88 -9.57
N ILE A 118 -20.25 0.78 -9.39
CA ILE A 118 -20.84 -0.53 -9.07
C ILE A 118 -21.06 -0.58 -7.56
N SER A 119 -22.33 -0.38 -7.15
CA SER A 119 -22.75 -0.36 -5.73
C SER A 119 -23.79 -1.43 -5.39
N ASP A 120 -24.19 -2.24 -6.37
CA ASP A 120 -25.05 -3.40 -6.16
C ASP A 120 -24.21 -4.55 -5.60
N GLU A 121 -24.56 -4.99 -4.39
CA GLU A 121 -23.91 -6.10 -3.70
C GLU A 121 -24.08 -7.45 -4.41
N ASN A 122 -25.10 -7.58 -5.29
CA ASN A 122 -25.34 -8.78 -6.08
C ASN A 122 -24.61 -8.78 -7.43
N PHE A 123 -23.94 -7.68 -7.80
CA PHE A 123 -23.23 -7.58 -9.08
C PHE A 123 -22.14 -8.65 -9.23
N PHE A 124 -21.43 -8.92 -8.16
CA PHE A 124 -20.40 -9.96 -8.13
C PHE A 124 -20.91 -11.18 -7.37
N PRO A 125 -21.00 -12.37 -8.00
CA PRO A 125 -21.52 -13.58 -7.36
C PRO A 125 -20.67 -14.08 -6.19
N PHE A 126 -19.43 -13.58 -6.06
CA PHE A 126 -18.51 -13.92 -4.97
C PHE A 126 -18.57 -12.92 -3.81
N PHE A 127 -19.25 -11.78 -3.96
CA PHE A 127 -19.30 -10.77 -2.90
C PHE A 127 -20.23 -11.21 -1.78
N HIS A 128 -19.81 -10.95 -0.54
CA HIS A 128 -20.64 -11.16 0.64
C HIS A 128 -20.43 -10.02 1.65
N LYS A 129 -21.44 -9.76 2.46
CA LYS A 129 -21.37 -8.74 3.51
C LYS A 129 -20.23 -9.05 4.49
N GLY A 130 -19.43 -8.05 4.82
CA GLY A 130 -18.27 -8.19 5.70
C GLY A 130 -16.97 -8.61 5.01
N MET A 131 -16.98 -8.75 3.68
CA MET A 131 -15.77 -9.03 2.89
C MET A 131 -14.72 -7.95 3.10
N GLU A 132 -13.45 -8.36 3.32
CA GLU A 132 -12.32 -7.46 3.41
C GLU A 132 -11.78 -7.10 2.01
N PHE A 133 -11.12 -5.95 1.92
CA PHE A 133 -10.47 -5.51 0.68
C PHE A 133 -9.47 -6.55 0.15
N GLU A 134 -8.69 -7.16 1.05
CA GLU A 134 -7.67 -8.17 0.73
C GLU A 134 -8.27 -9.46 0.18
N GLU A 135 -9.52 -9.75 0.48
CA GLU A 135 -10.29 -10.88 -0.05
C GLU A 135 -10.90 -10.56 -1.40
N PHE A 136 -11.48 -9.35 -1.55
CA PHE A 136 -12.14 -8.91 -2.78
C PHE A 136 -11.20 -8.91 -3.99
N VAL A 137 -9.99 -8.36 -3.84
CA VAL A 137 -9.06 -8.15 -4.97
C VAL A 137 -8.70 -9.44 -5.72
N PRO A 138 -8.28 -10.55 -5.08
CA PRO A 138 -7.99 -11.79 -5.79
C PRO A 138 -9.25 -12.46 -6.37
N LEU A 139 -10.40 -12.34 -5.71
CA LEU A 139 -11.66 -12.89 -6.22
C LEU A 139 -12.15 -12.13 -7.45
N PHE A 140 -12.03 -10.80 -7.47
CA PHE A 140 -12.27 -10.00 -8.66
C PHE A 140 -11.40 -10.46 -9.84
N GLY A 141 -10.11 -10.65 -9.63
CA GLY A 141 -9.20 -11.09 -10.68
C GLY A 141 -9.58 -12.46 -11.28
N LYS A 142 -10.01 -13.40 -10.43
CA LYS A 142 -10.52 -14.70 -10.88
C LYS A 142 -11.82 -14.57 -11.65
N TRP A 143 -12.76 -13.80 -11.14
CA TRP A 143 -14.05 -13.55 -11.80
C TRP A 143 -13.87 -12.87 -13.17
N TYR A 144 -13.05 -11.81 -13.23
CA TYR A 144 -12.75 -11.10 -14.47
C TYR A 144 -12.08 -12.00 -15.51
N GLY A 145 -11.15 -12.84 -15.08
CA GLY A 145 -10.42 -13.76 -15.93
C GLY A 145 -11.25 -14.93 -16.43
N GLY A 146 -12.19 -15.43 -15.63
CA GLY A 146 -12.83 -16.73 -15.88
C GLY A 146 -11.79 -17.83 -15.99
N ASP A 147 -11.87 -18.63 -17.03
CA ASP A 147 -10.89 -19.70 -17.32
C ASP A 147 -9.63 -19.23 -18.04
N SER A 148 -9.59 -17.95 -18.44
CA SER A 148 -8.48 -17.40 -19.21
C SER A 148 -7.28 -17.06 -18.34
N LEU A 149 -6.07 -17.25 -18.87
CA LEU A 149 -4.85 -16.74 -18.26
C LEU A 149 -4.91 -15.21 -18.17
N THR A 150 -4.81 -14.69 -16.95
CA THR A 150 -5.13 -13.30 -16.63
C THR A 150 -3.98 -12.59 -15.93
N ALA A 151 -3.66 -11.39 -16.38
CA ALA A 151 -2.67 -10.51 -15.78
C ALA A 151 -3.32 -9.31 -15.11
N CYS A 152 -3.00 -9.09 -13.83
CA CYS A 152 -3.29 -7.87 -13.09
C CYS A 152 -2.04 -6.98 -13.05
N PHE A 153 -2.06 -5.85 -13.72
CA PHE A 153 -1.00 -4.85 -13.57
C PHE A 153 -1.14 -4.10 -12.25
N VAL A 154 -0.07 -4.13 -11.43
CA VAL A 154 -0.02 -3.50 -10.11
C VAL A 154 1.16 -2.54 -10.03
N GLY A 155 0.87 -1.26 -9.77
CA GLY A 155 1.87 -0.19 -9.73
C GLY A 155 2.61 -0.13 -8.40
N ILE A 156 3.39 -1.17 -8.06
CA ILE A 156 4.22 -1.18 -6.85
C ILE A 156 5.71 -1.21 -7.21
N ARG A 157 6.51 -0.56 -6.36
CA ARG A 157 7.96 -0.45 -6.49
C ARG A 157 8.67 -1.04 -5.29
N THR A 158 9.74 -1.78 -5.54
CA THR A 158 10.57 -2.39 -4.47
C THR A 158 11.24 -1.35 -3.58
N ALA A 159 11.53 -0.16 -4.12
CA ALA A 159 12.14 0.95 -3.38
C ALA A 159 11.20 1.63 -2.38
N GLU A 160 9.88 1.38 -2.47
CA GLU A 160 8.87 2.05 -1.65
C GLU A 160 8.87 1.58 -0.19
N SER A 161 8.96 0.28 0.02
CA SER A 161 8.98 -0.30 1.37
C SER A 161 9.48 -1.74 1.38
N LEU A 162 9.90 -2.22 2.58
CA LEU A 162 10.26 -3.61 2.78
C LEU A 162 9.10 -4.57 2.46
N SER A 163 7.86 -4.20 2.75
CA SER A 163 6.68 -5.02 2.43
C SER A 163 6.51 -5.18 0.92
N ARG A 164 6.68 -4.08 0.14
CA ARG A 164 6.63 -4.11 -1.33
C ARG A 164 7.76 -4.95 -1.92
N PHE A 165 8.97 -4.78 -1.41
CA PHE A 165 10.10 -5.61 -1.78
C PHE A 165 9.80 -7.10 -1.54
N CYS A 166 9.29 -7.48 -0.35
CA CYS A 166 8.96 -8.85 -0.01
C CYS A 166 7.83 -9.40 -0.90
N ALA A 167 6.82 -8.60 -1.23
CA ALA A 167 5.72 -9.02 -2.10
C ALA A 167 6.20 -9.46 -3.50
N ILE A 168 7.29 -8.85 -3.99
CA ILE A 168 7.83 -9.15 -5.32
C ILE A 168 8.93 -10.23 -5.26
N THR A 169 9.77 -10.25 -4.20
CA THR A 169 11.02 -11.02 -4.20
C THR A 169 11.01 -12.27 -3.33
N MET A 170 9.90 -12.59 -2.66
CA MET A 170 9.85 -13.78 -1.80
C MET A 170 10.02 -15.07 -2.62
N ARG A 171 10.93 -15.95 -2.17
CA ARG A 171 11.22 -17.25 -2.80
C ARG A 171 10.01 -18.21 -2.88
N ARG A 172 8.92 -17.94 -2.16
CA ARG A 172 7.67 -18.71 -2.18
C ARG A 172 6.75 -18.31 -3.34
N ASN A 173 7.05 -17.22 -4.03
CA ASN A 173 6.24 -16.77 -5.14
C ASN A 173 6.51 -17.66 -6.35
N SER A 174 5.48 -18.27 -6.90
CA SER A 174 5.53 -18.86 -8.22
C SER A 174 5.48 -17.74 -9.25
N TYR A 175 6.45 -17.74 -10.16
CA TYR A 175 6.57 -16.75 -11.23
C TYR A 175 6.01 -17.31 -12.54
N PHE A 176 5.46 -16.42 -13.37
CA PHE A 176 5.09 -16.79 -14.73
C PHE A 176 6.35 -16.91 -15.60
N GLN A 177 6.64 -18.10 -16.12
CA GLN A 177 7.81 -18.38 -16.98
C GLN A 177 9.11 -17.74 -16.44
N ASP A 178 9.39 -17.95 -15.17
CA ASP A 178 10.58 -17.41 -14.46
C ASP A 178 10.74 -15.88 -14.45
N LYS A 179 9.70 -15.14 -14.83
CA LYS A 179 9.71 -13.67 -14.80
C LYS A 179 9.53 -13.16 -13.37
N LYS A 180 10.61 -12.82 -12.68
CA LYS A 180 10.65 -12.38 -11.27
C LYS A 180 9.87 -11.10 -10.94
N TRP A 181 9.34 -10.43 -11.95
CA TRP A 181 8.44 -9.28 -11.84
C TRP A 181 6.96 -9.68 -12.00
N THR A 182 6.66 -10.96 -11.82
CA THR A 182 5.31 -11.51 -11.77
C THR A 182 5.11 -12.28 -10.48
N THR A 183 3.86 -12.47 -10.04
CA THR A 183 3.53 -13.31 -8.87
C THR A 183 2.22 -14.02 -9.12
N TRP A 184 2.20 -15.34 -8.94
CA TRP A 184 0.98 -16.12 -9.01
C TRP A 184 0.04 -15.80 -7.85
N CYS A 185 -1.26 -15.59 -8.14
CA CYS A 185 -2.30 -15.24 -7.20
C CYS A 185 -3.40 -16.31 -7.07
N GLY A 186 -3.15 -17.48 -7.61
CA GLY A 186 -4.08 -18.63 -7.61
C GLY A 186 -4.82 -18.80 -8.94
N GLY A 187 -5.07 -20.05 -9.33
CA GLY A 187 -5.66 -20.38 -10.65
C GLY A 187 -4.83 -19.81 -11.80
N ASN A 188 -5.51 -19.17 -12.74
CA ASN A 188 -4.89 -18.57 -13.93
C ASN A 188 -4.54 -17.06 -13.74
N LEU A 189 -4.48 -16.55 -12.49
CA LEU A 189 -4.25 -15.14 -12.18
C LEU A 189 -2.81 -14.87 -11.74
N TYR A 190 -2.21 -13.84 -12.35
CA TYR A 190 -0.87 -13.34 -12.00
C TYR A 190 -0.86 -11.83 -11.80
N ASN A 191 -0.22 -11.37 -10.73
CA ASN A 191 0.14 -9.96 -10.57
C ASN A 191 1.42 -9.65 -11.35
N ILE A 192 1.42 -8.50 -12.02
CA ILE A 192 2.50 -8.02 -12.89
C ILE A 192 3.00 -6.68 -12.37
N TYR A 193 4.29 -6.55 -12.18
CA TYR A 193 4.93 -5.35 -11.62
C TYR A 193 5.89 -4.71 -12.63
N PRO A 194 5.39 -4.04 -13.69
CA PRO A 194 6.26 -3.57 -14.79
C PRO A 194 7.25 -2.50 -14.36
N ILE A 195 6.91 -1.71 -13.34
CA ILE A 195 7.73 -0.61 -12.81
C ILE A 195 8.40 -0.95 -11.46
N TYR A 196 8.55 -2.24 -11.13
CA TYR A 196 9.05 -2.68 -9.81
C TYR A 196 10.43 -2.11 -9.44
N ASP A 197 11.27 -1.81 -10.43
CA ASP A 197 12.63 -1.30 -10.30
C ASP A 197 12.75 0.23 -10.43
N TRP A 198 11.61 0.93 -10.57
CA TRP A 198 11.58 2.40 -10.65
C TRP A 198 11.81 3.03 -9.28
N ARG A 199 12.38 4.24 -9.30
CA ARG A 199 12.42 5.17 -8.17
C ARG A 199 11.32 6.22 -8.30
N THR A 200 11.10 6.99 -7.24
CA THR A 200 10.12 8.10 -7.26
C THR A 200 10.45 9.13 -8.34
N GLU A 201 11.75 9.37 -8.56
CA GLU A 201 12.23 10.30 -9.60
C GLU A 201 11.93 9.78 -11.01
N ASP A 202 11.94 8.46 -11.21
CA ASP A 202 11.59 7.87 -12.51
C ASP A 202 10.11 8.09 -12.86
N ASP A 203 9.20 8.01 -11.84
CA ASP A 203 7.77 8.31 -12.02
C ASP A 203 7.58 9.75 -12.51
N TRP A 204 8.17 10.71 -11.78
CA TRP A 204 8.03 12.14 -12.12
C TRP A 204 8.71 12.50 -13.43
N THR A 205 9.88 11.90 -13.73
CA THR A 205 10.58 12.08 -15.01
C THR A 205 9.73 11.58 -16.17
N TYR A 206 9.08 10.41 -16.01
CA TYR A 206 8.22 9.85 -17.03
C TYR A 206 7.00 10.74 -17.30
N LEU A 207 6.26 11.11 -16.24
CA LEU A 207 5.08 11.97 -16.34
C LEU A 207 5.42 13.33 -16.95
N GLY A 208 6.50 13.97 -16.49
CA GLY A 208 6.91 15.28 -16.99
C GLY A 208 7.43 15.24 -18.42
N LYS A 209 8.30 14.26 -18.78
CA LYS A 209 8.86 14.12 -20.11
C LYS A 209 7.79 13.94 -21.19
N TYR A 210 6.76 13.16 -20.89
CA TYR A 210 5.69 12.86 -21.85
C TYR A 210 4.46 13.73 -21.65
N LYS A 211 4.49 14.70 -20.73
CA LYS A 211 3.37 15.62 -20.40
C LYS A 211 2.06 14.87 -20.12
N LEU A 212 2.15 13.78 -19.39
CA LEU A 212 1.03 12.92 -19.08
C LEU A 212 0.20 13.49 -17.91
N PRO A 213 -1.12 13.28 -17.93
CA PRO A 213 -1.97 13.61 -16.79
C PRO A 213 -1.51 12.89 -15.52
N TYR A 214 -1.53 13.60 -14.39
CA TYR A 214 -1.23 13.04 -13.07
C TYR A 214 -2.09 13.69 -12.01
N ASN A 215 -2.21 13.04 -10.86
CA ASN A 215 -3.03 13.51 -9.76
C ASN A 215 -2.50 14.82 -9.16
N ARG A 216 -3.24 15.91 -9.35
CA ARG A 216 -2.88 17.27 -8.88
C ARG A 216 -2.83 17.40 -7.35
N LEU A 217 -3.29 16.40 -6.62
CA LEU A 217 -3.11 16.33 -5.18
C LEU A 217 -1.61 16.37 -4.79
N TYR A 218 -0.73 15.83 -5.63
CA TYR A 218 0.72 15.89 -5.39
C TYR A 218 1.28 17.30 -5.40
N ASP A 219 0.74 18.21 -6.25
CA ASP A 219 1.11 19.61 -6.26
C ASP A 219 0.74 20.29 -4.92
N ARG A 220 -0.46 19.97 -4.39
CA ARG A 220 -0.91 20.46 -3.10
C ARG A 220 -0.07 19.95 -1.94
N MET A 221 0.30 18.68 -1.99
CA MET A 221 1.21 18.07 -1.00
C MET A 221 2.61 18.72 -1.04
N TYR A 222 3.11 19.03 -2.23
CA TYR A 222 4.38 19.75 -2.38
C TYR A 222 4.30 21.16 -1.80
N GLN A 223 3.24 21.91 -2.12
CA GLN A 223 2.98 23.24 -1.55
C GLN A 223 2.83 23.20 -0.02
N ALA A 224 2.33 22.10 0.53
CA ALA A 224 2.27 21.85 1.97
C ALA A 224 3.62 21.48 2.61
N GLY A 225 4.72 21.48 1.84
CA GLY A 225 6.09 21.23 2.32
C GLY A 225 6.51 19.75 2.34
N LEU A 226 5.79 18.84 1.69
CA LEU A 226 6.22 17.45 1.60
C LEU A 226 7.23 17.26 0.47
N SER A 227 8.27 16.47 0.73
CA SER A 227 9.16 16.00 -0.33
C SER A 227 8.48 14.94 -1.21
N ILE A 228 8.95 14.74 -2.43
CA ILE A 228 8.42 13.74 -3.37
C ILE A 228 8.42 12.31 -2.81
N HIS A 229 9.28 12.00 -1.84
CA HIS A 229 9.36 10.70 -1.17
C HIS A 229 8.35 10.52 -0.03
N GLN A 230 7.80 11.62 0.50
CA GLN A 230 6.84 11.62 1.60
C GLN A 230 5.38 11.59 1.12
N MET A 231 5.16 11.99 -0.13
CA MET A 231 3.82 12.07 -0.71
C MET A 231 3.23 10.69 -0.96
N ARG A 232 2.11 10.39 -0.29
CA ARG A 232 1.35 9.14 -0.45
C ARG A 232 -0.13 9.44 -0.52
N ILE A 233 -0.84 8.70 -1.35
CA ILE A 233 -2.30 8.74 -1.48
C ILE A 233 -2.83 7.40 -1.04
N CYS A 234 -3.63 7.39 0.03
CA CYS A 234 -4.26 6.22 0.61
C CYS A 234 -5.61 6.62 1.21
N GLN A 235 -6.44 5.65 1.59
CA GLN A 235 -7.63 5.93 2.38
C GLN A 235 -7.24 6.52 3.76
N PRO A 236 -8.01 7.48 4.32
CA PRO A 236 -7.57 8.30 5.44
C PRO A 236 -7.29 7.54 6.73
N TYR A 237 -8.00 6.45 6.97
CA TYR A 237 -7.94 5.72 8.24
C TYR A 237 -6.93 4.58 8.24
N GLY A 238 -6.24 4.34 7.13
CA GLY A 238 -5.24 3.27 7.01
C GLY A 238 -3.93 3.62 7.69
N ASP A 239 -3.17 2.58 8.02
CA ASP A 239 -1.87 2.70 8.67
C ASP A 239 -0.87 3.60 7.94
N ASP A 240 -0.91 3.60 6.61
CA ASP A 240 0.01 4.38 5.79
C ASP A 240 -0.36 5.87 5.78
N GLN A 241 -1.64 6.20 5.94
CA GLN A 241 -2.15 7.57 5.86
C GLN A 241 -2.28 8.27 7.22
N LYS A 242 -2.29 7.55 8.34
CA LYS A 242 -2.50 8.18 9.66
C LYS A 242 -1.55 9.34 9.96
N LYS A 243 -0.31 9.30 9.42
CA LYS A 243 0.66 10.40 9.53
C LYS A 243 0.36 11.58 8.60
N GLY A 244 -0.46 11.38 7.59
CA GLY A 244 -0.86 12.38 6.60
C GLY A 244 -2.29 12.89 6.77
N LEU A 245 -3.01 12.49 7.84
CA LEU A 245 -4.38 12.93 8.08
C LEU A 245 -4.53 14.46 8.15
N TRP A 246 -3.53 15.15 8.71
CA TRP A 246 -3.51 16.60 8.78
C TRP A 246 -3.56 17.28 7.39
N LEU A 247 -3.13 16.57 6.34
CA LEU A 247 -3.18 17.08 4.97
C LEU A 247 -4.62 17.19 4.45
N PHE A 248 -5.54 16.32 4.89
CA PHE A 248 -6.96 16.49 4.54
C PHE A 248 -7.50 17.81 5.06
N HIS A 249 -7.19 18.17 6.31
CA HIS A 249 -7.57 19.45 6.88
C HIS A 249 -6.98 20.65 6.12
N LEU A 250 -5.71 20.53 5.71
CA LEU A 250 -5.01 21.62 5.02
C LEU A 250 -5.45 21.77 3.54
N ILE A 251 -5.65 20.65 2.83
CA ILE A 251 -5.86 20.64 1.37
C ILE A 251 -7.35 20.69 1.02
N GLU A 252 -8.18 19.94 1.75
CA GLU A 252 -9.63 19.81 1.53
C GLU A 252 -10.41 19.89 2.85
N PRO A 253 -10.56 21.09 3.46
CA PRO A 253 -11.21 21.24 4.76
C PRO A 253 -12.69 20.77 4.78
N GLU A 254 -13.40 20.87 3.66
CA GLU A 254 -14.78 20.37 3.54
C GLU A 254 -14.82 18.82 3.61
N THR A 255 -13.93 18.16 2.87
CA THR A 255 -13.77 16.70 2.95
C THR A 255 -13.34 16.28 4.35
N TRP A 256 -12.46 17.06 4.99
CA TRP A 256 -11.98 16.80 6.35
C TRP A 256 -13.11 16.73 7.38
N SER A 257 -14.06 17.66 7.35
CA SER A 257 -15.18 17.65 8.31
C SER A 257 -15.99 16.35 8.23
N ARG A 258 -16.22 15.84 7.04
CA ARG A 258 -16.89 14.55 6.81
C ARG A 258 -16.02 13.35 7.21
N VAL A 259 -14.71 13.38 6.93
CA VAL A 259 -13.75 12.35 7.36
C VAL A 259 -13.75 12.20 8.88
N VAL A 260 -13.79 13.30 9.62
CA VAL A 260 -13.83 13.27 11.10
C VAL A 260 -15.17 12.72 11.62
N ALA A 261 -16.27 13.10 11.00
CA ALA A 261 -17.60 12.64 11.40
C ALA A 261 -17.82 11.15 11.08
N ARG A 262 -17.18 10.65 10.03
CA ARG A 262 -17.42 9.30 9.50
C ARG A 262 -16.83 8.18 10.34
N VAL A 263 -15.63 8.38 10.89
CA VAL A 263 -14.89 7.34 11.64
C VAL A 263 -14.27 7.92 12.90
N ASN A 264 -14.56 7.28 14.04
CA ASN A 264 -14.02 7.67 15.33
C ASN A 264 -12.48 7.58 15.36
N GLY A 265 -11.84 8.55 15.99
CA GLY A 265 -10.40 8.63 16.15
C GLY A 265 -9.68 9.44 15.06
N ALA A 266 -10.35 9.83 13.96
CA ALA A 266 -9.72 10.56 12.86
C ALA A 266 -9.17 11.92 13.32
N ASN A 267 -9.91 12.66 14.14
CA ASN A 267 -9.45 13.97 14.65
C ASN A 267 -8.22 13.84 15.56
N GLN A 268 -8.23 12.90 16.50
CA GLN A 268 -7.07 12.62 17.35
C GLN A 268 -5.89 12.12 16.52
N GLY A 269 -6.15 11.26 15.52
CA GLY A 269 -5.13 10.80 14.58
C GLY A 269 -4.46 11.97 13.85
N ALA A 270 -5.22 12.97 13.40
CA ALA A 270 -4.65 14.15 12.74
C ALA A 270 -3.78 15.01 13.68
N LEU A 271 -4.20 15.17 14.91
CA LEU A 271 -3.48 15.98 15.90
C LEU A 271 -2.18 15.32 16.37
N TYR A 272 -2.21 14.02 16.65
CA TYR A 272 -1.11 13.34 17.37
C TYR A 272 -0.24 12.43 16.49
N CYS A 273 -0.75 11.91 15.36
CA CYS A 273 0.03 11.02 14.52
C CYS A 273 1.15 11.71 13.72
N LYS A 274 1.12 13.03 13.57
CA LYS A 274 2.17 13.83 12.92
C LYS A 274 3.47 13.78 13.72
N GLU A 275 3.39 13.80 15.03
CA GLU A 275 4.53 13.75 15.94
C GLU A 275 5.01 12.31 16.14
N HIS A 276 5.85 11.81 15.22
CA HIS A 276 6.49 10.49 15.26
C HIS A 276 5.59 9.28 15.60
N GLY A 277 4.30 9.41 15.35
CA GLY A 277 3.35 8.30 15.43
C GLY A 277 2.98 7.86 16.83
N ASN A 278 2.99 8.77 17.81
CA ASN A 278 2.68 8.45 19.20
C ASN A 278 1.71 9.44 19.84
N ILE A 279 0.77 8.88 20.60
CA ILE A 279 0.08 9.59 21.68
C ILE A 279 1.10 10.03 22.76
N THR A 280 2.19 9.30 22.92
CA THR A 280 3.27 9.59 23.89
C THR A 280 4.32 10.60 23.37
N GLY A 281 4.21 11.07 22.10
CA GLY A 281 5.16 12.02 21.51
C GLY A 281 6.60 11.51 21.48
N ASN A 282 7.56 12.41 21.71
CA ASN A 282 8.99 12.10 21.83
C ASN A 282 9.39 11.65 23.24
N LEU A 283 8.43 11.38 24.15
CA LEU A 283 8.74 10.95 25.50
C LEU A 283 9.56 9.66 25.48
N LYS A 284 10.62 9.66 26.26
CA LYS A 284 11.42 8.45 26.51
C LYS A 284 10.52 7.42 27.18
N ILE A 285 10.36 6.26 26.52
CA ILE A 285 9.58 5.18 27.09
C ILE A 285 10.30 4.70 28.34
N SER A 286 9.64 4.79 29.49
CA SER A 286 10.11 4.30 30.78
C SER A 286 9.11 3.30 31.35
N LYS A 287 9.60 2.38 32.14
CA LYS A 287 8.77 1.45 32.93
C LYS A 287 8.68 1.98 34.37
N PRO A 288 7.59 1.66 35.09
CA PRO A 288 7.47 1.97 36.51
C PRO A 288 8.60 1.30 37.32
N GLU A 289 8.97 1.92 38.44
CA GLU A 289 9.94 1.38 39.39
C GLU A 289 9.45 0.01 39.90
N GLY A 290 10.37 -0.94 40.10
CA GLY A 290 10.01 -2.30 40.51
C GLY A 290 9.49 -3.25 39.43
N HIS A 291 9.28 -2.78 38.21
CA HIS A 291 8.83 -3.62 37.10
C HIS A 291 9.98 -4.00 36.14
N THR A 292 9.92 -5.24 35.59
CA THR A 292 10.60 -5.60 34.36
C THR A 292 9.78 -5.14 33.16
N TRP A 293 10.32 -5.08 31.95
CA TRP A 293 9.55 -4.77 30.75
C TRP A 293 8.50 -5.84 30.46
N GLU A 294 8.77 -7.09 30.82
CA GLU A 294 7.81 -8.19 30.73
C GLU A 294 6.63 -7.96 31.67
N SER A 295 6.89 -7.73 32.98
CA SER A 295 5.83 -7.51 33.95
C SER A 295 5.03 -6.25 33.66
N PHE A 296 5.68 -5.19 33.16
CA PHE A 296 5.00 -3.97 32.72
C PHE A 296 4.13 -4.21 31.49
N SER A 297 4.59 -5.00 30.51
CA SER A 297 3.77 -5.37 29.34
C SER A 297 2.53 -6.16 29.76
N LYS A 298 2.67 -7.09 30.71
CA LYS A 298 1.52 -7.84 31.27
C LYS A 298 0.54 -6.93 32.01
N LEU A 299 1.03 -5.94 32.75
CA LEU A 299 0.20 -4.92 33.42
C LEU A 299 -0.57 -4.09 32.38
N LEU A 300 0.09 -3.64 31.32
CA LEU A 300 -0.57 -2.90 30.24
C LEU A 300 -1.68 -3.73 29.56
N LEU A 301 -1.43 -5.00 29.29
CA LEU A 301 -2.45 -5.91 28.76
C LEU A 301 -3.63 -6.09 29.72
N ALA A 302 -3.35 -6.26 31.01
CA ALA A 302 -4.40 -6.42 32.00
C ALA A 302 -5.29 -5.18 32.16
N SER A 303 -4.78 -3.99 31.87
CA SER A 303 -5.53 -2.73 31.92
C SER A 303 -6.38 -2.46 30.66
N MET A 304 -6.25 -3.27 29.61
CA MET A 304 -6.97 -3.08 28.35
C MET A 304 -8.38 -3.71 28.38
N PRO A 305 -9.32 -3.18 27.57
CA PRO A 305 -10.61 -3.84 27.33
C PRO A 305 -10.41 -5.29 26.83
N PRO A 306 -11.27 -6.25 27.20
CA PRO A 306 -11.06 -7.69 26.94
C PRO A 306 -10.75 -8.03 25.47
N ARG A 307 -11.50 -7.48 24.52
CA ARG A 307 -11.27 -7.70 23.07
C ARG A 307 -9.93 -7.17 22.59
N THR A 308 -9.52 -5.99 23.07
CA THR A 308 -8.23 -5.37 22.69
C THR A 308 -7.07 -6.18 23.29
N ARG A 309 -7.22 -6.61 24.55
CA ARG A 309 -6.25 -7.47 25.23
C ARG A 309 -6.03 -8.78 24.47
N GLU A 310 -7.11 -9.51 24.17
CA GLU A 310 -7.05 -10.78 23.43
C GLU A 310 -6.35 -10.60 22.08
N HIS A 311 -6.64 -9.51 21.34
CA HIS A 311 -5.97 -9.21 20.08
C HIS A 311 -4.46 -9.07 20.24
N TYR A 312 -4.00 -8.28 21.24
CA TYR A 312 -2.58 -8.11 21.49
C TYR A 312 -1.90 -9.40 21.98
N GLU A 313 -2.54 -10.13 22.89
CA GLU A 313 -2.05 -11.43 23.38
C GLU A 313 -1.82 -12.41 22.23
N ASN A 314 -2.77 -12.51 21.29
CA ASN A 314 -2.64 -13.34 20.10
C ASN A 314 -1.46 -12.90 19.23
N LYS A 315 -1.27 -11.61 18.99
CA LYS A 315 -0.13 -11.08 18.19
C LYS A 315 1.21 -11.32 18.89
N ILE A 316 1.28 -11.09 20.19
CA ILE A 316 2.48 -11.29 21.01
C ILE A 316 2.83 -12.78 21.07
N SER A 317 1.86 -13.68 21.22
CA SER A 317 2.10 -15.12 21.24
C SER A 317 2.73 -15.62 19.93
N VAL A 318 2.25 -15.12 18.78
CA VAL A 318 2.85 -15.43 17.47
C VAL A 318 4.30 -14.91 17.39
N PHE A 319 4.55 -13.71 17.91
CA PHE A 319 5.90 -13.12 17.94
C PHE A 319 6.85 -13.95 18.82
N LEU A 320 6.44 -14.31 20.02
CA LEU A 320 7.25 -15.13 20.96
C LEU A 320 7.50 -16.51 20.39
N LYS A 321 6.48 -17.19 19.88
CA LYS A 321 6.59 -18.51 19.24
C LYS A 321 7.54 -18.49 18.03
N TRP A 322 7.54 -17.40 17.25
CA TRP A 322 8.46 -17.29 16.11
C TRP A 322 9.92 -17.23 16.56
N TYR A 323 10.23 -16.52 17.66
CA TYR A 323 11.57 -16.38 18.18
C TYR A 323 12.03 -17.61 18.99
N SER A 324 11.13 -18.35 19.66
CA SER A 324 11.48 -19.55 20.40
C SER A 324 12.16 -20.61 19.52
N THR A 325 11.77 -20.69 18.24
CA THR A 325 12.39 -21.60 17.26
C THR A 325 13.62 -20.99 16.56
N ARG A 326 14.08 -19.79 16.93
CA ARG A 326 15.13 -19.02 16.22
C ARG A 326 16.11 -18.34 17.14
N GLY A 327 16.62 -19.11 18.12
CA GLY A 327 17.71 -18.69 19.00
C GLY A 327 17.28 -18.14 20.37
N TYR A 328 15.98 -18.24 20.70
CA TYR A 328 15.45 -17.79 22.00
C TYR A 328 14.51 -18.85 22.60
N PRO A 329 14.96 -20.11 22.83
CA PRO A 329 14.11 -21.18 23.34
C PRO A 329 13.61 -20.91 24.76
N ASP A 330 14.43 -20.24 25.58
CA ASP A 330 14.11 -19.91 26.99
C ASP A 330 13.40 -18.56 27.16
N GLY A 331 12.99 -17.94 26.06
CA GLY A 331 12.34 -16.63 26.06
C GLY A 331 13.20 -15.49 25.51
N ILE A 332 12.56 -14.35 25.28
CA ILE A 332 13.24 -13.16 24.75
C ILE A 332 13.81 -12.29 25.88
N PRO A 333 14.89 -11.52 25.64
CA PRO A 333 15.44 -10.61 26.62
C PRO A 333 14.43 -9.56 27.11
N ASP A 334 14.50 -9.19 28.39
CA ASP A 334 13.68 -8.11 28.96
C ASP A 334 14.01 -6.77 28.31
N GLU A 335 15.30 -6.43 28.27
CA GLU A 335 15.79 -5.19 27.68
C GLU A 335 16.35 -5.38 26.26
N GLY A 336 16.17 -4.38 25.42
CA GLY A 336 16.71 -4.39 24.07
C GLY A 336 16.60 -3.02 23.40
N SER A 337 17.35 -2.84 22.32
CA SER A 337 17.32 -1.59 21.56
C SER A 337 15.92 -1.35 20.98
N ILE A 338 15.38 -0.19 21.28
CA ILE A 338 14.08 0.26 20.75
C ILE A 338 14.14 0.52 19.23
N THR A 339 15.32 0.86 18.73
CA THR A 339 15.56 1.20 17.31
C THR A 339 16.05 0.02 16.50
N ASP A 340 16.74 -0.94 17.13
CA ASP A 340 17.19 -2.15 16.46
C ASP A 340 16.06 -3.18 16.36
N LYS A 341 15.54 -3.34 15.15
CA LYS A 341 14.51 -4.34 14.86
C LYS A 341 15.04 -5.77 14.70
N LYS A 342 16.35 -5.98 14.89
CA LYS A 342 16.99 -7.27 14.66
C LYS A 342 16.87 -8.20 15.85
N THR A 343 16.82 -7.65 17.08
CA THR A 343 16.71 -8.44 18.30
C THR A 343 15.32 -8.34 18.93
N PRO A 344 14.70 -9.45 19.37
CA PRO A 344 13.45 -9.40 20.12
C PRO A 344 13.72 -8.87 21.53
N SER A 345 12.76 -8.19 22.14
CA SER A 345 12.80 -7.85 23.57
C SER A 345 11.41 -7.49 24.09
N TRP A 346 11.21 -7.61 25.39
CA TRP A 346 10.00 -7.13 26.06
C TRP A 346 9.87 -5.59 25.98
N THR A 347 10.98 -4.86 25.92
CA THR A 347 10.96 -3.41 25.63
C THR A 347 10.23 -3.10 24.30
N ARG A 348 10.41 -3.93 23.27
CA ARG A 348 9.70 -3.74 21.98
C ARG A 348 8.22 -4.02 22.10
N ILE A 349 7.84 -5.03 22.88
CA ILE A 349 6.43 -5.36 23.15
C ILE A 349 5.78 -4.22 23.92
N ALA A 350 6.37 -3.78 25.04
CA ALA A 350 5.90 -2.63 25.80
C ALA A 350 5.71 -1.38 24.93
N LYS A 351 6.67 -1.12 24.03
CA LYS A 351 6.59 -0.01 23.08
C LYS A 351 5.40 -0.14 22.14
N ALA A 352 5.12 -1.33 21.63
CA ALA A 352 3.96 -1.55 20.74
C ALA A 352 2.64 -1.30 21.50
N LEU A 353 2.55 -1.76 22.76
CA LEU A 353 1.37 -1.56 23.62
C LEU A 353 1.17 -0.09 23.99
N LEU A 354 2.22 0.59 24.45
CA LEU A 354 2.17 2.02 24.82
C LEU A 354 1.83 2.93 23.63
N ARG A 355 2.21 2.50 22.43
CA ARG A 355 1.95 3.25 21.18
C ARG A 355 0.62 2.92 20.54
N ASN A 356 -0.16 2.06 21.14
CA ASN A 356 -1.39 1.56 20.55
C ASN A 356 -1.17 1.06 19.11
N ASP A 357 -0.03 0.35 18.88
CA ASP A 357 0.27 -0.28 17.60
C ASP A 357 -0.60 -1.54 17.43
N TYR A 358 -1.90 -1.31 17.23
CA TYR A 358 -2.91 -2.37 17.16
C TYR A 358 -2.50 -3.52 16.23
N TRP A 359 -1.89 -3.19 15.10
CA TRP A 359 -1.46 -4.18 14.11
C TRP A 359 -0.07 -4.77 14.40
N CYS A 360 0.54 -4.40 15.52
CA CYS A 360 1.87 -4.86 15.94
C CYS A 360 2.92 -4.77 14.83
N LYS A 361 2.88 -3.74 13.99
CA LYS A 361 3.88 -3.51 12.93
C LYS A 361 5.30 -3.40 13.48
N GLY A 362 5.46 -2.90 14.69
CA GLY A 362 6.72 -2.86 15.41
C GLY A 362 7.30 -4.24 15.73
N LEU A 363 6.46 -5.29 15.76
CA LEU A 363 6.86 -6.67 16.09
C LEU A 363 7.04 -7.57 14.85
N SER A 364 6.81 -7.07 13.62
CA SER A 364 6.62 -7.88 12.42
C SER A 364 7.88 -8.26 11.62
N PHE A 365 9.13 -7.93 12.06
CA PHE A 365 10.31 -8.10 11.22
C PHE A 365 11.33 -9.11 11.74
N SER A 366 11.68 -10.08 10.87
CA SER A 366 12.85 -10.93 11.03
C SER A 366 14.10 -10.25 10.46
N GLN A 367 15.27 -10.57 11.04
CA GLN A 367 16.59 -10.11 10.59
C GLN A 367 16.84 -10.39 9.09
N THR A 368 16.40 -11.54 8.60
CA THR A 368 16.62 -12.03 7.23
C THR A 368 15.98 -11.12 6.18
N LYS A 369 14.78 -10.61 6.43
CA LYS A 369 14.07 -9.73 5.48
C LYS A 369 14.75 -8.37 5.36
N SER A 370 15.16 -7.78 6.48
CA SER A 370 15.86 -6.49 6.49
C SER A 370 17.22 -6.56 5.78
N GLY A 371 18.00 -7.62 6.06
CA GLY A 371 19.29 -7.83 5.41
C GLY A 371 19.18 -8.07 3.90
N SER A 372 18.15 -8.82 3.46
CA SER A 372 17.87 -9.02 2.03
C SER A 372 17.48 -7.72 1.33
N TYR A 373 16.70 -6.86 2.00
CA TYR A 373 16.31 -5.55 1.46
C TYR A 373 17.50 -4.60 1.31
N GLU A 374 18.40 -4.55 2.30
CA GLU A 374 19.61 -3.72 2.20
C GLU A 374 20.57 -4.20 1.07
N LYS A 375 20.75 -5.52 0.94
CA LYS A 375 21.51 -6.10 -0.17
C LYS A 375 20.89 -5.74 -1.53
N TYR A 376 19.57 -5.82 -1.64
CA TYR A 376 18.85 -5.45 -2.85
C TYR A 376 19.04 -3.96 -3.18
N LYS A 377 18.89 -3.04 -2.22
CA LYS A 377 19.12 -1.60 -2.44
C LYS A 377 20.51 -1.31 -2.97
N LYS A 378 21.53 -1.94 -2.37
CA LYS A 378 22.93 -1.80 -2.84
C LYS A 378 23.11 -2.33 -4.27
N LEU A 379 22.53 -3.50 -4.58
CA LEU A 379 22.59 -4.08 -5.92
C LEU A 379 21.93 -3.18 -6.97
N MET A 380 20.74 -2.64 -6.66
CA MET A 380 20.01 -1.76 -7.57
C MET A 380 20.73 -0.43 -7.77
N ALA A 381 21.35 0.13 -6.73
CA ALA A 381 22.18 1.32 -6.86
C ALA A 381 23.35 1.06 -7.83
N LYS A 382 24.11 -0.04 -7.63
CA LYS A 382 25.22 -0.42 -8.50
C LYS A 382 24.79 -0.64 -9.97
N ARG A 383 23.64 -1.29 -10.19
CA ARG A 383 23.09 -1.46 -11.55
C ARG A 383 22.75 -0.13 -12.22
N ARG A 384 22.18 0.83 -11.48
CA ARG A 384 21.87 2.16 -12.01
C ARG A 384 23.11 2.95 -12.41
N GLU A 385 24.18 2.87 -11.62
CA GLU A 385 25.46 3.49 -11.98
C GLU A 385 26.04 2.86 -13.27
N LEU A 386 26.08 1.54 -13.34
CA LEU A 386 26.55 0.84 -14.55
C LEU A 386 25.76 1.23 -15.80
N TRP A 387 24.43 1.36 -15.71
CA TRP A 387 23.61 1.82 -16.83
C TRP A 387 23.90 3.25 -17.23
N LYS A 388 24.18 4.16 -16.28
CA LYS A 388 24.61 5.53 -16.59
C LYS A 388 25.91 5.55 -17.39
N GLU A 389 26.87 4.75 -16.96
CA GLU A 389 28.17 4.63 -17.65
C GLU A 389 28.01 4.09 -19.08
N ILE A 390 27.22 3.04 -19.28
CA ILE A 390 26.91 2.46 -20.59
C ILE A 390 26.25 3.52 -21.50
N TRP A 391 25.28 4.26 -21.01
CA TRP A 391 24.58 5.30 -21.77
C TRP A 391 25.51 6.47 -22.10
N ALA A 392 26.37 6.89 -21.19
CA ALA A 392 27.37 7.93 -21.45
C ALA A 392 28.37 7.49 -22.52
N GLY A 393 28.80 6.22 -22.49
CA GLY A 393 29.68 5.64 -23.51
C GLY A 393 29.03 5.58 -24.90
N LEU A 394 27.75 5.20 -24.99
CA LEU A 394 27.00 5.14 -26.26
C LEU A 394 26.72 6.52 -26.86
N HIS A 395 26.58 7.56 -26.05
CA HIS A 395 26.43 8.93 -26.54
C HIS A 395 27.77 9.50 -27.09
N ASN A 396 28.88 9.18 -26.42
CA ASN A 396 30.20 9.62 -26.92
C ASN A 396 30.61 8.96 -28.25
N THR A 397 30.16 7.74 -28.53
CA THR A 397 30.40 7.06 -29.81
C THR A 397 29.53 7.58 -30.96
N ARG A 398 28.36 8.19 -30.66
CA ARG A 398 27.51 8.82 -31.70
C ARG A 398 27.91 10.25 -32.06
N CYS A 399 28.76 10.90 -31.26
CA CYS A 399 29.32 12.23 -31.61
C CYS A 399 30.64 12.14 -32.41
N LEU A 400 31.12 10.94 -32.69
CA LEU A 400 32.38 10.70 -33.47
C LEU A 400 32.12 10.05 -34.84
N MET A 401 30.87 9.97 -35.28
CA MET A 401 30.45 9.66 -36.63
C MET A 401 29.64 10.84 -37.19
#